data_3f65b016c3dc8677697331fc6f9c4c44
#
_entry.id   3f65b016c3dc8677697331fc6f9c4c44
#
_cell.length_a   1.000
_cell.length_b   1.000
_cell.length_c   1.000
_cell.angle_alpha   90.00
_cell.angle_beta   90.00
_cell.angle_gamma   90.00
#
_symmetry.space_group_name_H-M   'P 1'
#
loop_
_entity.id
_entity.type
_entity.pdbx_description
1 polymer ?
#
loop_
_entity_poly.entity_id
_entity_poly.type
_entity_poly.pdbx_seq_one_letter_code
_entity_poly.pdbx_strand_id
1 'polypeptide(L)'
;MEDNKIRVGITQGDINGVGYEVILKTFADPVMLELCTPIIYGSPKVAAYHRKSLDLSTNFSIVNSASEAVPNRLSVVNCTDDEVKVEFSKPDVEAGKAALGALEKAIEEYKEGMIDVIVTAPINKHTIQSEEFAFPGHTEYIEQKLGDGEKALMILMKDDFRVALVTGHIPVK
;
A
#
# COMPACT_ATOMS: atom_id res chain seq x y z
N MET A 1 -15.32 23.38 -9.78
CA MET A 1 -15.50 22.49 -8.62
C MET A 1 -14.18 21.75 -8.47
N GLU A 2 -13.46 21.96 -7.37
CA GLU A 2 -12.31 21.12 -7.05
C GLU A 2 -12.81 19.68 -6.95
N ASP A 3 -12.19 18.79 -7.71
CA ASP A 3 -12.53 17.36 -7.75
C ASP A 3 -11.98 16.74 -6.45
N ASN A 4 -12.81 16.81 -5.40
CA ASN A 4 -12.44 16.41 -4.02
C ASN A 4 -12.53 14.88 -3.88
N LYS A 5 -11.90 14.15 -4.82
CA LYS A 5 -11.80 12.69 -4.74
C LYS A 5 -10.93 12.26 -3.58
N ILE A 6 -11.35 11.21 -2.90
CA ILE A 6 -10.55 10.55 -1.86
C ILE A 6 -9.18 10.17 -2.45
N ARG A 7 -8.11 10.57 -1.78
CA ARG A 7 -6.74 10.25 -2.12
C ARG A 7 -6.34 8.96 -1.40
N VAL A 8 -6.14 7.92 -2.18
CA VAL A 8 -5.88 6.57 -1.66
C VAL A 8 -4.40 6.25 -1.80
N GLY A 9 -3.68 6.20 -0.67
CA GLY A 9 -2.31 5.73 -0.61
C GLY A 9 -2.27 4.21 -0.61
N ILE A 10 -1.57 3.60 -1.56
CA ILE A 10 -1.51 2.14 -1.74
C ILE A 10 -0.07 1.69 -1.62
N THR A 11 0.26 0.90 -0.59
CA THR A 11 1.63 0.37 -0.44
C THR A 11 1.87 -0.79 -1.39
N GLN A 12 3.08 -0.89 -1.97
CA GLN A 12 3.43 -1.93 -2.96
C GLN A 12 3.41 -3.35 -2.40
N GLY A 13 3.60 -3.51 -1.07
CA GLY A 13 3.76 -4.82 -0.45
C GLY A 13 5.05 -5.53 -0.84
N ASP A 14 5.03 -6.86 -0.80
CA ASP A 14 6.15 -7.68 -1.26
C ASP A 14 6.32 -7.56 -2.78
N ILE A 15 7.45 -7.01 -3.23
CA ILE A 15 7.75 -6.82 -4.65
C ILE A 15 7.91 -8.12 -5.43
N ASN A 16 8.18 -9.24 -4.75
CA ASN A 16 8.28 -10.58 -5.33
C ASN A 16 6.94 -11.33 -5.34
N GLY A 17 5.91 -10.73 -4.75
CA GLY A 17 4.56 -11.26 -4.62
C GLY A 17 3.57 -10.69 -5.65
N VAL A 18 2.29 -10.77 -5.30
CA VAL A 18 1.16 -10.40 -6.19
C VAL A 18 0.71 -8.94 -6.06
N GLY A 19 1.34 -8.15 -5.17
CA GLY A 19 0.90 -6.79 -4.84
C GLY A 19 0.72 -5.92 -6.09
N TYR A 20 1.78 -5.75 -6.87
CA TYR A 20 1.71 -4.94 -8.10
C TYR A 20 0.76 -5.51 -9.16
N GLU A 21 0.63 -6.84 -9.27
CA GLU A 21 -0.33 -7.45 -10.19
C GLU A 21 -1.75 -7.02 -9.85
N VAL A 22 -2.14 -7.12 -8.57
CA VAL A 22 -3.47 -6.72 -8.12
C VAL A 22 -3.68 -5.23 -8.34
N ILE A 23 -2.73 -4.39 -7.94
CA ILE A 23 -2.84 -2.93 -8.09
C ILE A 23 -2.99 -2.55 -9.57
N LEU A 24 -2.08 -3.00 -10.43
CA LEU A 24 -2.07 -2.62 -11.84
C LEU A 24 -3.30 -3.13 -12.59
N LYS A 25 -3.80 -4.33 -12.27
CA LYS A 25 -5.04 -4.86 -12.84
C LYS A 25 -6.26 -4.09 -12.38
N THR A 26 -6.32 -3.68 -11.11
CA THR A 26 -7.42 -2.87 -10.57
C THR A 26 -7.54 -1.54 -11.30
N PHE A 27 -6.43 -0.84 -11.50
CA PHE A 27 -6.42 0.47 -12.15
C PHE A 27 -6.23 0.42 -13.68
N ALA A 28 -6.28 -0.77 -14.28
CA ALA A 28 -6.46 -0.93 -15.72
C ALA A 28 -7.88 -0.54 -16.16
N ASP A 29 -8.86 -0.66 -15.26
CA ASP A 29 -10.23 -0.20 -15.48
C ASP A 29 -10.31 1.32 -15.20
N PRO A 30 -10.63 2.16 -16.21
CA PRO A 30 -10.75 3.61 -16.02
C PRO A 30 -11.79 4.02 -14.98
N VAL A 31 -12.82 3.22 -14.74
CA VAL A 31 -13.88 3.48 -13.73
C VAL A 31 -13.27 3.60 -12.34
N MET A 32 -12.22 2.83 -12.02
CA MET A 32 -11.54 2.93 -10.74
C MET A 32 -10.86 4.29 -10.52
N LEU A 33 -10.42 4.94 -11.60
CA LEU A 33 -9.83 6.29 -11.55
C LEU A 33 -10.89 7.39 -11.37
N GLU A 34 -12.16 7.09 -11.64
CA GLU A 34 -13.27 8.00 -11.37
C GLU A 34 -13.66 8.00 -9.88
N LEU A 35 -13.43 6.89 -9.17
CA LEU A 35 -13.82 6.72 -7.78
C LEU A 35 -12.85 7.38 -6.78
N CYS A 36 -11.56 7.42 -7.11
CA CYS A 36 -10.53 7.94 -6.21
C CYS A 36 -9.32 8.48 -6.98
N THR A 37 -8.40 9.11 -6.26
CA THR A 37 -7.05 9.46 -6.75
C THR A 37 -6.06 8.45 -6.16
N PRO A 38 -5.68 7.39 -6.91
CA PRO A 38 -4.80 6.35 -6.40
C PRO A 38 -3.32 6.74 -6.49
N ILE A 39 -2.59 6.50 -5.40
CA ILE A 39 -1.19 6.84 -5.25
C ILE A 39 -0.45 5.62 -4.70
N ILE A 40 0.38 5.00 -5.51
CA ILE A 40 1.21 3.85 -5.10
C ILE A 40 2.46 4.39 -4.39
N TYR A 41 2.76 3.84 -3.23
CA TYR A 41 4.03 4.01 -2.55
C TYR A 41 4.90 2.79 -2.85
N GLY A 42 6.01 3.00 -3.58
CA GLY A 42 6.87 1.91 -3.99
C GLY A 42 7.90 2.30 -5.05
N SER A 43 8.40 1.33 -5.80
CA SER A 43 9.38 1.55 -6.86
C SER A 43 8.72 1.67 -8.23
N PRO A 44 8.89 2.80 -8.95
CA PRO A 44 8.44 2.92 -10.33
C PRO A 44 9.08 1.89 -11.27
N LYS A 45 10.34 1.50 -11.01
CA LYS A 45 11.04 0.46 -11.80
C LYS A 45 10.40 -0.91 -11.59
N VAL A 46 10.09 -1.26 -10.34
CA VAL A 46 9.39 -2.51 -10.01
C VAL A 46 7.99 -2.52 -10.61
N ALA A 47 7.23 -1.41 -10.49
CA ALA A 47 5.92 -1.27 -11.12
C ALA A 47 5.98 -1.49 -12.64
N ALA A 48 6.97 -0.87 -13.31
CA ALA A 48 7.17 -1.04 -14.75
C ALA A 48 7.58 -2.47 -15.13
N TYR A 49 8.40 -3.13 -14.29
CA TYR A 49 8.79 -4.52 -14.50
C TYR A 49 7.58 -5.47 -14.42
N HIS A 50 6.75 -5.35 -13.37
CA HIS A 50 5.52 -6.14 -13.23
C HIS A 50 4.56 -5.88 -14.38
N ARG A 51 4.33 -4.61 -14.74
CA ARG A 51 3.48 -4.23 -15.88
C ARG A 51 3.92 -4.93 -17.17
N LYS A 52 5.22 -4.91 -17.47
CA LYS A 52 5.79 -5.56 -18.66
C LYS A 52 5.69 -7.07 -18.58
N SER A 53 6.00 -7.67 -17.44
CA SER A 53 5.98 -9.13 -17.25
C SER A 53 4.58 -9.73 -17.36
N LEU A 54 3.55 -8.94 -17.04
CA LEU A 54 2.14 -9.33 -17.07
C LEU A 54 1.40 -8.86 -18.34
N ASP A 55 2.12 -8.23 -19.28
CA ASP A 55 1.57 -7.66 -20.52
C ASP A 55 0.38 -6.72 -20.25
N LEU A 56 0.51 -5.85 -19.25
CA LEU A 56 -0.54 -4.89 -18.86
C LEU A 56 -0.30 -3.53 -19.53
N SER A 57 -1.40 -2.87 -19.92
CA SER A 57 -1.39 -1.54 -20.54
C SER A 57 -1.58 -0.39 -19.54
N THR A 58 -1.68 -0.67 -18.23
CA THR A 58 -1.91 0.32 -17.17
C THR A 58 -0.81 1.37 -17.16
N ASN A 59 -1.20 2.63 -17.35
CA ASN A 59 -0.27 3.76 -17.28
C ASN A 59 -0.26 4.36 -15.89
N PHE A 60 0.92 4.83 -15.47
CA PHE A 60 1.09 5.58 -14.24
C PHE A 60 2.07 6.73 -14.43
N SER A 61 1.93 7.77 -13.61
CA SER A 61 2.85 8.90 -13.53
C SER A 61 3.78 8.73 -12.34
N ILE A 62 5.03 9.11 -12.46
CA ILE A 62 5.98 9.15 -11.35
C ILE A 62 5.91 10.53 -10.71
N VAL A 63 5.75 10.58 -9.40
CA VAL A 63 5.66 11.81 -8.61
C VAL A 63 6.59 11.72 -7.40
N ASN A 64 6.99 12.86 -6.83
CA ASN A 64 7.86 12.87 -5.65
C ASN A 64 7.07 12.79 -4.34
N SER A 65 5.82 13.19 -4.37
CA SER A 65 4.92 13.21 -3.21
C SER A 65 3.47 13.06 -3.68
N ALA A 66 2.60 12.60 -2.78
CA ALA A 66 1.16 12.54 -3.03
C ALA A 66 0.56 13.90 -3.39
N SER A 67 1.16 15.01 -2.93
CA SER A 67 0.69 16.36 -3.27
C SER A 67 0.73 16.66 -4.78
N GLU A 68 1.60 15.99 -5.53
CA GLU A 68 1.72 16.13 -6.99
C GLU A 68 0.76 15.22 -7.77
N ALA A 69 0.06 14.30 -7.08
CA ALA A 69 -0.88 13.40 -7.73
C ALA A 69 -2.11 14.16 -8.24
N VAL A 70 -2.49 13.85 -9.47
CA VAL A 70 -3.64 14.48 -10.14
C VAL A 70 -4.81 13.50 -10.26
N PRO A 71 -6.07 13.97 -10.18
CA PRO A 71 -7.25 13.14 -10.37
C PRO A 71 -7.24 12.39 -11.72
N ASN A 72 -7.94 11.26 -11.76
CA ASN A 72 -8.06 10.39 -12.93
C ASN A 72 -6.74 9.80 -13.46
N ARG A 73 -5.71 9.76 -12.62
CA ARG A 73 -4.41 9.15 -12.93
C ARG A 73 -3.91 8.30 -11.78
N LEU A 74 -3.33 7.15 -12.11
CA LEU A 74 -2.53 6.37 -11.19
C LEU A 74 -1.16 7.01 -11.04
N SER A 75 -0.74 7.32 -9.82
CA SER A 75 0.57 7.89 -9.52
C SER A 75 1.42 6.91 -8.72
N VAL A 76 2.74 7.01 -8.85
CA VAL A 76 3.71 6.23 -8.06
C VAL A 76 4.69 7.20 -7.40
N VAL A 77 4.72 7.20 -6.08
CA VAL A 77 5.74 7.87 -5.26
C VAL A 77 6.91 6.91 -5.08
N ASN A 78 8.10 7.32 -5.49
CA ASN A 78 9.29 6.49 -5.30
C ASN A 78 9.73 6.48 -3.83
N CYS A 79 9.69 5.30 -3.21
CA CYS A 79 10.03 5.09 -1.80
C CYS A 79 11.16 4.07 -1.60
N THR A 80 11.83 3.65 -2.68
CA THR A 80 12.82 2.57 -2.63
C THR A 80 14.04 2.93 -3.45
N ASP A 81 15.18 2.37 -3.05
CA ASP A 81 16.39 2.47 -3.86
C ASP A 81 16.21 1.78 -5.20
N ASP A 82 16.84 2.36 -6.22
CA ASP A 82 16.74 1.93 -7.62
C ASP A 82 17.35 0.55 -7.92
N GLU A 83 18.04 -0.08 -6.97
CA GLU A 83 18.76 -1.33 -7.16
C GLU A 83 17.99 -2.59 -6.79
N VAL A 84 16.73 -2.44 -6.31
CA VAL A 84 15.92 -3.59 -5.89
C VAL A 84 15.55 -4.46 -7.10
N LYS A 85 15.92 -5.74 -7.04
CA LYS A 85 15.62 -6.73 -8.08
C LYS A 85 14.37 -7.51 -7.75
N VAL A 86 13.54 -7.74 -8.76
CA VAL A 86 12.34 -8.61 -8.63
C VAL A 86 12.74 -10.05 -8.94
N GLU A 87 12.48 -10.94 -8.01
CA GLU A 87 12.60 -12.40 -8.16
C GLU A 87 11.28 -13.05 -7.72
N PHE A 88 10.37 -13.26 -8.66
CA PHE A 88 9.04 -13.77 -8.37
C PHE A 88 9.05 -15.02 -7.49
N SER A 89 8.14 -15.03 -6.49
CA SER A 89 7.92 -16.13 -5.55
C SER A 89 9.12 -16.47 -4.64
N LYS A 90 10.14 -15.62 -4.60
CA LYS A 90 11.29 -15.82 -3.71
C LYS A 90 11.19 -14.90 -2.48
N PRO A 91 11.30 -15.46 -1.28
CA PRO A 91 11.49 -14.65 -0.07
C PRO A 91 12.83 -13.90 -0.17
N ASP A 92 12.81 -12.58 0.06
CA ASP A 92 14.00 -11.73 0.02
C ASP A 92 13.90 -10.63 1.07
N VAL A 93 14.98 -10.44 1.83
CA VAL A 93 15.07 -9.42 2.88
C VAL A 93 15.01 -8.01 2.28
N GLU A 94 15.63 -7.78 1.12
CA GLU A 94 15.56 -6.48 0.45
C GLU A 94 14.12 -6.17 -0.04
N ALA A 95 13.38 -7.19 -0.47
CA ALA A 95 11.94 -7.05 -0.75
C ALA A 95 11.15 -6.68 0.51
N GLY A 96 11.51 -7.25 1.66
CA GLY A 96 10.93 -6.90 2.96
C GLY A 96 11.21 -5.45 3.37
N LYS A 97 12.45 -4.98 3.22
CA LYS A 97 12.83 -3.57 3.47
C LYS A 97 12.09 -2.61 2.54
N ALA A 98 11.99 -2.95 1.26
CA ALA A 98 11.24 -2.15 0.29
C ALA A 98 9.75 -2.05 0.63
N ALA A 99 9.16 -3.13 1.14
CA ALA A 99 7.76 -3.14 1.61
C ALA A 99 7.57 -2.25 2.85
N LEU A 100 8.52 -2.29 3.81
CA LEU A 100 8.49 -1.45 5.00
C LEU A 100 8.65 0.03 4.63
N GLY A 101 9.66 0.39 3.83
CA GLY A 101 9.88 1.78 3.41
C GLY A 101 8.66 2.39 2.69
N ALA A 102 7.96 1.60 1.87
CA ALA A 102 6.72 2.03 1.24
C ALA A 102 5.59 2.28 2.26
N LEU A 103 5.48 1.42 3.28
CA LEU A 103 4.50 1.59 4.35
C LEU A 103 4.81 2.82 5.20
N GLU A 104 6.07 3.04 5.57
CA GLU A 104 6.49 4.20 6.35
C GLU A 104 6.24 5.51 5.61
N LYS A 105 6.57 5.58 4.31
CA LYS A 105 6.30 6.78 3.50
C LYS A 105 4.81 7.06 3.38
N ALA A 106 3.98 6.03 3.20
CA ALA A 106 2.52 6.19 3.18
C ALA A 106 1.98 6.72 4.53
N ILE A 107 2.50 6.23 5.65
CA ILE A 107 2.13 6.69 7.00
C ILE A 107 2.57 8.15 7.21
N GLU A 108 3.78 8.51 6.77
CA GLU A 108 4.27 9.89 6.84
C GLU A 108 3.32 10.86 6.11
N GLU A 109 3.04 10.60 4.84
CA GLU A 109 2.18 11.46 4.02
C GLU A 109 0.70 11.41 4.45
N TYR A 110 0.24 10.34 5.10
CA TYR A 110 -1.05 10.30 5.78
C TYR A 110 -1.10 11.27 6.97
N LYS A 111 -0.06 11.29 7.82
CA LYS A 111 0.02 12.24 8.94
C LYS A 111 0.05 13.70 8.49
N GLU A 112 0.64 13.95 7.34
CA GLU A 112 0.70 15.28 6.73
C GLU A 112 -0.60 15.68 6.00
N GLY A 113 -1.60 14.78 5.96
CA GLY A 113 -2.88 15.02 5.29
C GLY A 113 -2.79 15.01 3.77
N MET A 114 -1.75 14.44 3.20
CA MET A 114 -1.57 14.34 1.75
C MET A 114 -2.38 13.19 1.13
N ILE A 115 -2.77 12.20 1.92
CA ILE A 115 -3.68 11.12 1.55
C ILE A 115 -4.75 10.93 2.63
N ASP A 116 -5.92 10.44 2.25
CA ASP A 116 -7.08 10.29 3.13
C ASP A 116 -7.19 8.90 3.75
N VAL A 117 -6.62 7.89 3.09
CA VAL A 117 -6.69 6.48 3.50
C VAL A 117 -5.48 5.70 3.00
N ILE A 118 -5.06 4.69 3.78
CA ILE A 118 -4.01 3.75 3.41
C ILE A 118 -4.64 2.40 3.06
N VAL A 119 -4.28 1.86 1.90
CA VAL A 119 -4.58 0.49 1.46
C VAL A 119 -3.27 -0.27 1.36
N THR A 120 -3.18 -1.43 2.00
CA THR A 120 -1.94 -2.21 2.01
C THR A 120 -2.01 -3.40 1.07
N ALA A 121 -1.05 -3.52 0.15
CA ALA A 121 -0.84 -4.74 -0.61
C ALA A 121 -0.20 -5.83 0.28
N PRO A 122 -0.32 -7.12 -0.10
CA PRO A 122 0.20 -8.22 0.70
C PRO A 122 1.71 -8.13 0.94
N ILE A 123 2.14 -8.40 2.17
CA ILE A 123 3.56 -8.52 2.56
C ILE A 123 3.94 -9.97 2.82
N ASN A 124 5.22 -10.26 2.71
CA ASN A 124 5.78 -11.50 3.25
C ASN A 124 6.16 -11.27 4.72
N LYS A 125 5.41 -11.91 5.64
CA LYS A 125 5.57 -11.72 7.09
C LYS A 125 6.92 -12.17 7.65
N HIS A 126 7.67 -13.00 6.92
CA HIS A 126 9.00 -13.42 7.33
C HIS A 126 10.09 -12.45 6.88
N THR A 127 10.00 -11.95 5.65
CA THR A 127 11.03 -11.09 5.08
C THR A 127 10.95 -9.65 5.54
N ILE A 128 9.77 -9.18 5.97
CA ILE A 128 9.58 -7.81 6.48
C ILE A 128 10.06 -7.67 7.95
N GLN A 129 10.23 -8.78 8.70
CA GLN A 129 10.68 -8.73 10.09
C GLN A 129 12.07 -8.11 10.19
N SER A 130 12.21 -7.11 11.05
CA SER A 130 13.43 -6.37 11.34
C SER A 130 13.35 -5.81 12.77
N GLU A 131 14.40 -5.12 13.22
CA GLU A 131 14.34 -4.38 14.49
C GLU A 131 13.27 -3.27 14.44
N GLU A 132 12.99 -2.71 13.26
CA GLU A 132 12.01 -1.65 13.03
C GLU A 132 10.60 -2.18 12.83
N PHE A 133 10.46 -3.42 12.35
CA PHE A 133 9.19 -4.10 12.13
C PHE A 133 9.12 -5.43 12.87
N ALA A 134 8.91 -5.39 14.18
CA ALA A 134 8.71 -6.56 15.04
C ALA A 134 7.20 -6.74 15.36
N PHE A 135 6.35 -6.83 14.32
CA PHE A 135 4.90 -6.88 14.44
C PHE A 135 4.32 -8.10 13.71
N PRO A 136 3.17 -8.62 14.17
CA PRO A 136 2.46 -9.72 13.49
C PRO A 136 1.99 -9.37 12.07
N GLY A 137 1.72 -8.08 11.81
CA GLY A 137 1.24 -7.60 10.51
C GLY A 137 1.06 -6.09 10.44
N HIS A 138 0.41 -5.64 9.37
CA HIS A 138 0.16 -4.22 9.13
C HIS A 138 -0.67 -3.55 10.24
N THR A 139 -1.70 -4.23 10.74
CA THR A 139 -2.66 -3.64 11.70
C THR A 139 -1.95 -3.14 12.96
N GLU A 140 -1.13 -3.98 13.57
CA GLU A 140 -0.42 -3.65 14.79
C GLU A 140 0.64 -2.58 14.56
N TYR A 141 1.30 -2.62 13.40
CA TYR A 141 2.27 -1.59 13.02
C TYR A 141 1.61 -0.23 12.81
N ILE A 142 0.51 -0.19 12.05
CA ILE A 142 -0.24 1.04 11.79
C ILE A 142 -0.87 1.57 13.08
N GLU A 143 -1.42 0.69 13.95
CA GLU A 143 -1.91 1.05 15.27
C GLU A 143 -0.83 1.79 16.08
N GLN A 144 0.39 1.24 16.13
CA GLN A 144 1.47 1.88 16.87
C GLN A 144 1.85 3.24 16.28
N LYS A 145 1.86 3.36 14.94
CA LYS A 145 2.33 4.58 14.26
C LYS A 145 1.27 5.69 14.20
N LEU A 146 -0.02 5.34 14.16
CA LEU A 146 -1.13 6.28 13.96
C LEU A 146 -2.14 6.34 15.11
N GLY A 147 -2.12 5.36 16.03
CA GLY A 147 -3.15 5.23 17.04
C GLY A 147 -3.08 6.24 18.17
N ASP A 148 -1.96 6.94 18.37
CA ASP A 148 -1.73 7.90 19.44
C ASP A 148 -2.17 7.37 20.84
N GLY A 149 -1.91 6.07 21.08
CA GLY A 149 -2.33 5.35 22.29
C GLY A 149 -3.69 4.66 22.21
N GLU A 150 -4.48 4.94 21.19
CA GLU A 150 -5.75 4.27 20.95
C GLU A 150 -5.56 2.92 20.22
N LYS A 151 -6.55 2.04 20.39
CA LYS A 151 -6.55 0.70 19.79
C LYS A 151 -7.26 0.69 18.44
N ALA A 152 -6.68 -0.02 17.47
CA ALA A 152 -7.31 -0.25 16.19
C ALA A 152 -8.58 -1.10 16.33
N LEU A 153 -9.66 -0.68 15.69
CA LEU A 153 -10.89 -1.45 15.58
C LEU A 153 -10.91 -2.16 14.22
N MET A 154 -10.80 -3.49 14.24
CA MET A 154 -10.96 -4.30 13.04
C MET A 154 -12.42 -4.40 12.64
N ILE A 155 -12.75 -4.02 11.41
CA ILE A 155 -14.09 -4.14 10.85
C ILE A 155 -14.02 -4.99 9.59
N LEU A 156 -14.80 -6.08 9.56
CA LEU A 156 -15.04 -6.88 8.36
C LEU A 156 -16.31 -6.36 7.69
N MET A 157 -16.25 -6.14 6.39
CA MET A 157 -17.38 -5.57 5.63
C MET A 157 -17.66 -6.38 4.38
N LYS A 158 -18.94 -6.60 4.12
CA LYS A 158 -19.46 -7.06 2.83
C LYS A 158 -20.81 -6.41 2.58
N ASP A 159 -20.93 -5.63 1.53
CA ASP A 159 -22.11 -4.83 1.23
C ASP A 159 -22.54 -3.99 2.45
N ASP A 160 -23.79 -4.13 2.92
CA ASP A 160 -24.29 -3.46 4.13
C ASP A 160 -23.97 -4.20 5.43
N PHE A 161 -23.42 -5.42 5.35
CA PHE A 161 -23.08 -6.21 6.52
C PHE A 161 -21.70 -5.82 7.06
N ARG A 162 -21.64 -5.40 8.33
CA ARG A 162 -20.42 -4.96 9.01
C ARG A 162 -20.27 -5.65 10.34
N VAL A 163 -19.10 -6.21 10.61
CA VAL A 163 -18.74 -6.88 11.87
C VAL A 163 -17.52 -6.21 12.46
N ALA A 164 -17.68 -5.54 13.59
CA ALA A 164 -16.57 -4.99 14.36
C ALA A 164 -16.09 -6.02 15.38
N LEU A 165 -14.78 -6.26 15.44
CA LEU A 165 -14.17 -7.22 16.38
C LEU A 165 -13.81 -6.50 17.68
N VAL A 166 -14.40 -6.93 18.79
CA VAL A 166 -14.08 -6.41 20.13
C VAL A 166 -12.68 -6.84 20.58
N THR A 167 -12.28 -8.05 20.19
CA THR A 167 -10.96 -8.61 20.48
C THR A 167 -10.42 -9.37 19.29
N GLY A 168 -9.10 -9.34 19.07
CA GLY A 168 -8.39 -10.14 18.08
C GLY A 168 -7.32 -10.98 18.76
N HIS A 169 -7.26 -12.28 18.45
CA HIS A 169 -6.19 -13.21 18.88
C HIS A 169 -6.01 -13.39 20.39
N ILE A 170 -6.99 -12.99 21.20
CA ILE A 170 -6.98 -13.18 22.65
C ILE A 170 -8.23 -13.95 23.10
N PRO A 171 -8.16 -14.78 24.16
CA PRO A 171 -9.30 -15.46 24.71
C PRO A 171 -10.35 -14.49 25.25
N VAL A 172 -11.61 -14.73 24.96
CA VAL A 172 -12.72 -14.06 25.64
C VAL A 172 -12.92 -14.79 26.97
N LYS A 173 -12.73 -14.08 28.09
CA LYS A 173 -12.98 -14.61 29.44
C LYS A 173 -14.41 -14.31 29.86
#